data_2a5aa356c8965abd2f6fba49cba7e4e9
#
_entry.id   2a5aa356c8965abd2f6fba49cba7e4e9
#
_cell.length_a   1.000
_cell.length_b   1.000
_cell.length_c   1.000
_cell.angle_alpha   90.00
_cell.angle_beta   90.00
_cell.angle_gamma   90.00
#
_symmetry.space_group_name_H-M   'P 1'
#
loop_
_entity.id
_entity.type
_entity.pdbx_description
1 polymer ?
#
loop_
_entity_poly.entity_id
_entity_poly.type
_entity_poly.pdbx_seq_one_letter_code
_entity_poly.pdbx_strand_id
1 'polypeptide(L)'
;MAERDEAVVSASADRGVSGIPAELAEARATIDNIDAALVHILAERFRCTQRVGHIKARLDMPPADPAREARQVERLRTLAASSGLDPDFAEKFLGFMVREVIRHHEDIKAEYDEGSRL
;
A
#
# COMPACT_ATOMS: atom_id res chain seq x y z
N MET A 1 20.85 17.26 17.91
CA MET A 1 19.79 18.28 18.08
C MET A 1 20.25 19.69 17.75
N ALA A 2 21.55 19.97 17.83
CA ALA A 2 22.11 21.24 17.36
C ALA A 2 21.81 21.49 15.88
N GLU A 3 21.72 20.45 15.10
CA GLU A 3 21.41 20.52 13.67
C GLU A 3 20.03 21.11 13.39
N ARG A 4 19.07 20.96 14.32
CA ARG A 4 17.74 21.53 14.15
C ARG A 4 17.72 23.03 14.29
N ASP A 5 18.59 23.57 15.16
CA ASP A 5 18.72 25.00 15.32
C ASP A 5 19.30 25.64 14.06
N GLU A 6 20.27 24.99 13.44
CA GLU A 6 20.82 25.41 12.17
C GLU A 6 19.78 25.38 11.05
N ALA A 7 18.93 24.34 11.02
CA ALA A 7 17.84 24.23 10.05
C ALA A 7 16.85 25.38 10.22
N VAL A 8 16.53 25.77 11.45
CA VAL A 8 15.64 26.88 11.73
C VAL A 8 16.25 28.21 11.25
N VAL A 9 17.54 28.41 11.46
CA VAL A 9 18.24 29.61 10.99
C VAL A 9 18.23 29.72 9.48
N SER A 10 18.40 28.61 8.77
CA SER A 10 18.36 28.60 7.31
C SER A 10 16.95 28.59 6.71
N ALA A 11 15.92 28.45 7.54
CA ALA A 11 14.52 28.40 7.08
C ALA A 11 14.13 29.64 6.28
N SER A 12 14.62 30.82 6.64
CA SER A 12 14.31 32.05 5.93
C SER A 12 14.90 32.10 4.52
N ALA A 13 16.04 31.45 4.31
CA ALA A 13 16.66 31.34 2.99
C ALA A 13 15.94 30.33 2.13
N ASP A 14 15.52 29.21 2.72
CA ASP A 14 14.80 28.13 2.03
C ASP A 14 13.40 28.53 1.60
N ARG A 15 12.76 29.42 2.35
CA ARG A 15 11.46 29.98 1.98
C ARG A 15 11.43 30.64 0.61
N GLY A 16 12.56 31.17 0.18
CA GLY A 16 12.65 31.93 -1.06
C GLY A 16 12.26 31.14 -2.30
N VAL A 17 12.37 29.80 -2.28
CA VAL A 17 12.13 28.96 -3.45
C VAL A 17 10.64 28.73 -3.70
N SER A 18 9.84 28.49 -2.64
CA SER A 18 8.43 28.15 -2.79
C SER A 18 7.53 28.80 -1.74
N GLY A 19 8.10 29.67 -0.89
CA GLY A 19 7.36 30.28 0.22
C GLY A 19 7.06 29.31 1.36
N ILE A 20 7.64 28.12 1.36
CA ILE A 20 7.40 27.08 2.34
C ILE A 20 8.54 27.10 3.39
N PRO A 21 8.19 27.03 4.69
CA PRO A 21 9.24 26.91 5.71
C PRO A 21 10.10 25.66 5.50
N ALA A 22 11.39 25.77 5.80
CA ALA A 22 12.33 24.66 5.65
C ALA A 22 11.89 23.41 6.41
N GLU A 23 11.34 23.58 7.60
CA GLU A 23 10.83 22.51 8.43
C GLU A 23 9.72 21.72 7.74
N LEU A 24 8.82 22.41 7.06
CA LEU A 24 7.74 21.77 6.29
C LEU A 24 8.31 21.08 5.05
N ALA A 25 9.27 21.70 4.36
CA ALA A 25 9.92 21.09 3.21
C ALA A 25 10.65 19.79 3.59
N GLU A 26 11.32 19.77 4.73
CA GLU A 26 11.97 18.57 5.25
C GLU A 26 10.97 17.44 5.52
N ALA A 27 9.87 17.76 6.19
CA ALA A 27 8.84 16.78 6.48
C ALA A 27 8.24 16.21 5.20
N ARG A 28 7.98 17.06 4.21
CA ARG A 28 7.45 16.62 2.91
C ARG A 28 8.45 15.75 2.15
N ALA A 29 9.73 16.06 2.21
CA ALA A 29 10.77 15.23 1.58
C ALA A 29 10.80 13.84 2.23
N THR A 30 10.65 13.76 3.54
CA THR A 30 10.56 12.49 4.27
C THR A 30 9.32 11.71 3.82
N ILE A 31 8.17 12.36 3.70
CA ILE A 31 6.94 11.73 3.20
C ILE A 31 7.15 11.20 1.78
N ASP A 32 7.78 11.97 0.91
CA ASP A 32 8.05 11.54 -0.47
C ASP A 32 8.90 10.27 -0.49
N ASN A 33 9.89 10.18 0.38
CA ASN A 33 10.74 8.99 0.47
C ASN A 33 9.96 7.79 1.00
N ILE A 34 9.08 8.00 1.98
CA ILE A 34 8.20 6.95 2.50
C ILE A 34 7.25 6.46 1.40
N ASP A 35 6.66 7.39 0.66
CA ASP A 35 5.75 7.06 -0.43
C ASP A 35 6.44 6.24 -1.51
N ALA A 36 7.69 6.59 -1.84
CA ALA A 36 8.47 5.82 -2.80
C ALA A 36 8.68 4.38 -2.33
N ALA A 37 9.04 4.20 -1.05
CA ALA A 37 9.18 2.88 -0.45
C ALA A 37 7.85 2.11 -0.47
N LEU A 38 6.75 2.80 -0.15
CA LEU A 38 5.41 2.19 -0.16
C LEU A 38 5.02 1.70 -1.56
N VAL A 39 5.28 2.48 -2.60
CA VAL A 39 4.99 2.08 -3.98
C VAL A 39 5.76 0.81 -4.34
N HIS A 40 7.03 0.72 -3.98
CA HIS A 40 7.83 -0.48 -4.24
C HIS A 40 7.28 -1.70 -3.49
N ILE A 41 6.87 -1.52 -2.24
CA ILE A 41 6.28 -2.59 -1.43
C ILE A 41 4.95 -3.05 -2.03
N LEU A 42 4.10 -2.11 -2.44
CA LEU A 42 2.83 -2.43 -3.08
C LEU A 42 3.03 -3.16 -4.41
N ALA A 43 4.01 -2.74 -5.21
CA ALA A 43 4.32 -3.42 -6.46
C ALA A 43 4.71 -4.88 -6.21
N GLU A 44 5.54 -5.14 -5.20
CA GLU A 44 5.92 -6.49 -4.81
C GLU A 44 4.70 -7.31 -4.35
N ARG A 45 3.86 -6.69 -3.54
CA ARG A 45 2.63 -7.33 -3.07
C ARG A 45 1.72 -7.72 -4.24
N PHE A 46 1.55 -6.85 -5.21
CA PHE A 46 0.72 -7.14 -6.39
C PHE A 46 1.33 -8.23 -7.27
N ARG A 47 2.65 -8.30 -7.39
CA ARG A 47 3.29 -9.42 -8.08
C ARG A 47 2.94 -10.75 -7.41
N CYS A 48 2.96 -10.78 -6.09
CA CYS A 48 2.58 -11.97 -5.32
C CYS A 48 1.10 -12.32 -5.49
N THR A 49 0.21 -11.33 -5.41
CA THR A 49 -1.23 -11.59 -5.56
C THR A 49 -1.61 -12.01 -6.98
N GLN A 50 -0.91 -11.50 -7.99
CA GLN A 50 -1.10 -11.98 -9.38
C GLN A 50 -0.73 -13.46 -9.49
N ARG A 51 0.37 -13.85 -8.85
CA ARG A 51 0.78 -15.26 -8.82
C ARG A 51 -0.28 -16.13 -8.15
N VAL A 52 -0.84 -15.66 -7.05
CA VAL A 52 -1.97 -16.33 -6.39
C VAL A 52 -3.17 -16.41 -7.33
N GLY A 53 -3.46 -15.35 -8.07
CA GLY A 53 -4.56 -15.32 -9.03
C GLY A 53 -4.40 -16.37 -10.12
N HIS A 54 -3.21 -16.54 -10.66
CA HIS A 54 -2.92 -17.56 -11.66
C HIS A 54 -3.05 -18.98 -11.08
N ILE A 55 -2.60 -19.19 -9.85
CA ILE A 55 -2.75 -20.48 -9.15
C ILE A 55 -4.22 -20.81 -8.96
N LYS A 56 -5.01 -19.86 -8.48
CA LYS A 56 -6.46 -20.06 -8.28
C LYS A 56 -7.18 -20.38 -9.59
N ALA A 57 -6.87 -19.64 -10.65
CA ALA A 57 -7.47 -19.86 -11.96
C ALA A 57 -7.15 -21.24 -12.48
N ARG A 58 -5.88 -21.66 -12.37
CA ARG A 58 -5.42 -22.97 -12.80
C ARG A 58 -6.12 -24.12 -12.06
N LEU A 59 -6.37 -23.90 -10.76
CA LEU A 59 -7.00 -24.90 -9.89
C LEU A 59 -8.53 -24.73 -9.79
N ASP A 60 -9.09 -23.84 -10.58
CA ASP A 60 -10.52 -23.51 -10.59
C ASP A 60 -11.05 -23.12 -9.21
N MET A 61 -10.28 -22.33 -8.49
CA MET A 61 -10.66 -21.78 -7.19
C MET A 61 -11.32 -20.41 -7.37
N PRO A 62 -12.27 -20.04 -6.49
CA PRO A 62 -12.92 -18.73 -6.61
C PRO A 62 -11.97 -17.58 -6.32
N PRO A 63 -12.14 -16.42 -7.01
CA PRO A 63 -11.31 -15.23 -6.75
C PRO A 63 -11.41 -14.70 -5.31
N ALA A 64 -12.61 -14.71 -4.74
CA ALA A 64 -12.83 -14.23 -3.37
C ALA A 64 -12.67 -15.36 -2.35
N ASP A 65 -12.13 -15.00 -1.19
CA ASP A 65 -11.96 -15.93 -0.06
C ASP A 65 -12.31 -15.15 1.23
N PRO A 66 -13.61 -15.12 1.59
CA PRO A 66 -14.06 -14.35 2.77
C PRO A 66 -13.40 -14.75 4.08
N ALA A 67 -13.12 -16.03 4.29
CA ALA A 67 -12.46 -16.50 5.50
C ALA A 67 -11.04 -15.95 5.61
N ARG A 68 -10.30 -15.94 4.50
CA ARG A 68 -8.97 -15.37 4.43
C ARG A 68 -9.01 -13.86 4.68
N GLU A 69 -9.98 -13.17 4.08
CA GLU A 69 -10.15 -11.73 4.25
C GLU A 69 -10.38 -11.38 5.72
N ALA A 70 -11.23 -12.13 6.42
CA ALA A 70 -11.50 -11.91 7.84
C ALA A 70 -10.22 -12.07 8.67
N ARG A 71 -9.40 -13.07 8.38
CA ARG A 71 -8.12 -13.27 9.07
C ARG A 71 -7.14 -12.15 8.79
N GLN A 72 -7.10 -11.66 7.56
CA GLN A 72 -6.24 -10.54 7.18
C GLN A 72 -6.63 -9.25 7.90
N VAL A 73 -7.93 -8.96 8.00
CA VAL A 73 -8.43 -7.79 8.71
C VAL A 73 -7.96 -7.84 10.17
N GLU A 74 -8.16 -8.97 10.84
CA GLU A 74 -7.78 -9.13 12.24
C GLU A 74 -6.28 -8.96 12.44
N ARG A 75 -5.50 -9.61 11.60
CA ARG A 75 -4.04 -9.50 11.65
C ARG A 75 -3.58 -8.06 11.45
N LEU A 76 -4.15 -7.38 10.45
CA LEU A 76 -3.75 -6.01 10.12
C LEU A 76 -4.14 -5.02 11.22
N ARG A 77 -5.30 -5.20 11.82
CA ARG A 77 -5.71 -4.37 12.94
C ARG A 77 -4.75 -4.51 14.12
N THR A 78 -4.33 -5.73 14.42
CA THR A 78 -3.36 -5.99 15.49
C THR A 78 -2.01 -5.35 15.19
N LEU A 79 -1.52 -5.51 13.97
CA LEU A 79 -0.26 -4.90 13.54
C LEU A 79 -0.34 -3.37 13.59
N ALA A 80 -1.44 -2.81 13.16
CA ALA A 80 -1.66 -1.36 13.18
C ALA A 80 -1.59 -0.83 14.60
N ALA A 81 -2.32 -1.46 15.53
CA ALA A 81 -2.32 -1.07 16.93
C ALA A 81 -0.91 -1.09 17.53
N SER A 82 -0.14 -2.14 17.26
CA SER A 82 1.23 -2.24 17.77
C SER A 82 2.20 -1.25 17.12
N SER A 83 1.86 -0.74 15.95
CA SER A 83 2.70 0.21 15.21
C SER A 83 2.29 1.67 15.42
N GLY A 84 1.23 1.92 16.16
CA GLY A 84 0.73 3.27 16.37
C GLY A 84 -0.08 3.79 15.18
N LEU A 85 -0.56 2.92 14.31
CA LEU A 85 -1.44 3.28 13.21
C LEU A 85 -2.89 3.00 13.60
N ASP A 86 -3.80 3.89 13.20
CA ASP A 86 -5.23 3.69 13.44
C ASP A 86 -5.70 2.37 12.80
N PRO A 87 -6.19 1.40 13.60
CA PRO A 87 -6.67 0.13 13.06
C PRO A 87 -7.82 0.27 12.08
N ASP A 88 -8.68 1.26 12.24
CA ASP A 88 -9.81 1.50 11.33
C ASP A 88 -9.30 1.95 9.96
N PHE A 89 -8.28 2.79 9.94
CA PHE A 89 -7.62 3.18 8.69
C PHE A 89 -6.98 1.97 8.01
N ALA A 90 -6.26 1.15 8.77
CA ALA A 90 -5.62 -0.05 8.24
C ALA A 90 -6.64 -1.00 7.60
N GLU A 91 -7.79 -1.17 8.24
CA GLU A 91 -8.86 -2.01 7.71
C GLU A 91 -9.44 -1.44 6.41
N LYS A 92 -9.67 -0.14 6.34
CA LYS A 92 -10.16 0.52 5.13
C LYS A 92 -9.18 0.37 3.96
N PHE A 93 -7.90 0.54 4.25
CA PHE A 93 -6.84 0.39 3.27
C PHE A 93 -6.78 -1.03 2.74
N LEU A 94 -6.82 -2.02 3.63
CA LEU A 94 -6.86 -3.43 3.24
C LEU A 94 -8.10 -3.74 2.39
N GLY A 95 -9.26 -3.23 2.79
CA GLY A 95 -10.50 -3.44 2.06
C GLY A 95 -10.41 -2.95 0.62
N PHE A 96 -9.79 -1.79 0.42
CA PHE A 96 -9.55 -1.25 -0.92
C PHE A 96 -8.64 -2.19 -1.72
N MET A 97 -7.52 -2.62 -1.13
CA MET A 97 -6.59 -3.54 -1.81
C MET A 97 -7.25 -4.87 -2.17
N VAL A 98 -8.03 -5.42 -1.25
CA VAL A 98 -8.71 -6.71 -1.48
C VAL A 98 -9.66 -6.60 -2.66
N ARG A 99 -10.44 -5.53 -2.74
CA ARG A 99 -11.35 -5.32 -3.88
C ARG A 99 -10.60 -5.26 -5.20
N GLU A 100 -9.46 -4.56 -5.23
CA GLU A 100 -8.62 -4.48 -6.43
C GLU A 100 -8.02 -5.83 -6.80
N VAL A 101 -7.56 -6.59 -5.81
CA VAL A 101 -7.00 -7.93 -6.05
C VAL A 101 -8.06 -8.88 -6.58
N ILE A 102 -9.26 -8.85 -6.01
CA ILE A 102 -10.37 -9.70 -6.48
C ILE A 102 -10.70 -9.38 -7.94
N ARG A 103 -10.75 -8.10 -8.29
CA ARG A 103 -11.00 -7.68 -9.67
C ARG A 103 -9.93 -8.24 -10.62
N HIS A 104 -8.65 -8.15 -10.24
CA HIS A 104 -7.55 -8.72 -11.03
C HIS A 104 -7.68 -10.24 -11.14
N HIS A 105 -8.05 -10.92 -10.05
CA HIS A 105 -8.23 -12.37 -10.05
C HIS A 105 -9.40 -12.79 -10.94
N GLU A 106 -10.47 -12.01 -10.97
CA GLU A 106 -11.59 -12.25 -11.88
C GLU A 106 -11.17 -12.13 -13.34
N ASP A 107 -10.37 -11.11 -13.66
CA ASP A 107 -9.83 -10.93 -15.00
C ASP A 107 -8.93 -12.08 -15.41
N ILE A 108 -8.05 -12.52 -14.52
CA ILE A 108 -7.16 -13.67 -14.76
C ILE A 108 -7.97 -14.94 -14.99
N LYS A 109 -8.98 -15.17 -14.16
CA LYS A 109 -9.86 -16.34 -14.30
C LYS A 109 -10.59 -16.31 -15.64
N ALA A 110 -11.08 -15.16 -16.06
CA ALA A 110 -11.76 -15.02 -17.34
C ALA A 110 -10.83 -15.38 -18.50
N GLU A 111 -9.56 -14.98 -18.44
CA GLU A 111 -8.56 -15.33 -19.45
C GLU A 111 -8.33 -16.85 -19.53
N TYR A 112 -8.24 -17.50 -18.36
CA TYR A 112 -8.08 -18.95 -18.30
C TYR A 112 -9.31 -19.68 -18.84
N ASP A 113 -10.50 -19.21 -18.52
CA ASP A 113 -11.74 -19.82 -18.99
C ASP A 113 -11.90 -19.65 -20.50
N GLU A 114 -11.52 -18.49 -21.04
CA GLU A 114 -11.49 -18.24 -22.48
C GLU A 114 -10.50 -19.18 -23.18
N GLY A 115 -9.30 -19.29 -22.63
CA GLY A 115 -8.28 -20.19 -23.17
C GLY A 115 -8.73 -21.64 -23.19
N SER A 116 -9.50 -22.07 -22.21
CA SER A 116 -10.04 -23.43 -22.12
C SER A 116 -11.07 -23.76 -23.22
N ARG A 117 -11.70 -22.74 -23.78
CA ARG A 117 -12.70 -22.93 -24.84
C ARG A 117 -12.07 -23.12 -26.22
N LEU A 118 -10.83 -22.71 -26.33
CA LEU A 118 -10.08 -22.87 -27.58
C LEU A 118 -9.43 -24.25 -27.66
#